data_29113498f57c77ff552ae731e016c2c8
#
_entry.id   29113498f57c77ff552ae731e016c2c8
#
_cell.length_a   1.000
_cell.length_b   1.000
_cell.length_c   1.000
_cell.angle_alpha   90.00
_cell.angle_beta   90.00
_cell.angle_gamma   90.00
#
_symmetry.space_group_name_H-M   'P 1'
#
loop_
_entity.id
_entity.type
_entity.pdbx_description
1 polymer ?
#
loop_
_entity_poly.entity_id
_entity_poly.type
_entity_poly.pdbx_seq_one_letter_code
_entity_poly.pdbx_strand_id
1 'polypeptide(L)'
;MLNFKKAGIFSRGSVQEDACEQEDQSGGVLAVWGSPGSGKTTVAVRLAKYLADKRRNVILLLCDMTAPMLPCICPAADLECERSLGSVLAAAHVSENLVKNNLVTHKRLGYLTMLGMLKGENEYTYPPYNEVQARELIDCLREIAPYVVIDCGSYIANDILSAVALMEADSVLRLANADLKSISYLSSQLPLLRDAKWDTDKQYKTASNVKSQQAGDHMSQALGTVAFTLPHSAELEGQYLAGNLLADLSMKDSRVFRKEIEKIAREVFGC
;
A
#
# COMPACT_ATOMS: atom_id res chain seq x y z
N MET A 1 37.54 -66.16 -12.44
CA MET A 1 36.05 -65.98 -12.28
C MET A 1 35.81 -65.02 -11.14
N LEU A 2 35.55 -63.81 -11.41
CA LEU A 2 35.40 -62.73 -10.44
C LEU A 2 33.88 -62.42 -10.27
N ASN A 3 33.39 -62.61 -9.05
CA ASN A 3 32.02 -62.29 -8.67
C ASN A 3 31.89 -60.82 -8.26
N PHE A 4 31.11 -60.04 -9.01
CA PHE A 4 30.70 -58.70 -8.63
C PHE A 4 29.38 -58.75 -7.86
N LYS A 5 29.42 -58.41 -6.57
CA LYS A 5 28.25 -58.09 -5.79
C LYS A 5 27.83 -56.66 -6.06
N LYS A 6 26.64 -56.50 -6.59
CA LYS A 6 25.89 -55.23 -6.66
C LYS A 6 25.35 -54.89 -5.28
N ALA A 7 25.77 -53.78 -4.70
CA ALA A 7 25.07 -53.14 -3.60
C ALA A 7 24.35 -51.89 -4.16
N GLY A 8 23.04 -51.95 -4.27
CA GLY A 8 22.23 -50.82 -4.57
C GLY A 8 21.37 -50.49 -3.35
N ILE A 9 21.64 -49.36 -2.74
CA ILE A 9 20.71 -48.78 -1.75
C ILE A 9 20.55 -47.32 -2.10
N PHE A 10 19.51 -47.01 -2.86
CA PHE A 10 18.90 -45.67 -2.90
C PHE A 10 17.61 -45.73 -2.11
N SER A 11 17.67 -45.38 -0.84
CA SER A 11 16.49 -45.01 -0.09
C SER A 11 16.12 -43.59 -0.56
N ARG A 12 15.04 -43.50 -1.30
CA ARG A 12 14.30 -42.23 -1.51
C ARG A 12 13.77 -41.78 -0.15
N GLY A 13 14.40 -40.79 0.44
CA GLY A 13 13.79 -39.98 1.48
C GLY A 13 12.54 -39.31 0.87
N SER A 14 11.40 -39.67 1.38
CA SER A 14 10.16 -38.91 1.17
C SER A 14 10.38 -37.52 1.74
N VAL A 15 10.51 -36.54 0.85
CA VAL A 15 10.29 -35.14 1.22
C VAL A 15 8.81 -35.07 1.62
N GLN A 16 8.54 -35.00 2.91
CA GLN A 16 7.28 -34.51 3.39
C GLN A 16 7.21 -33.06 2.91
N GLU A 17 6.39 -32.81 1.91
CA GLU A 17 5.84 -31.51 1.67
C GLU A 17 5.03 -31.19 2.94
N ASP A 18 5.58 -30.33 3.78
CA ASP A 18 4.82 -29.63 4.79
C ASP A 18 3.77 -28.80 4.01
N ALA A 19 2.61 -29.42 3.83
CA ALA A 19 1.38 -28.69 3.49
C ALA A 19 1.11 -27.78 4.68
N CYS A 20 1.66 -26.56 4.60
CA CYS A 20 1.26 -25.48 5.46
C CYS A 20 -0.22 -25.25 5.15
N GLU A 21 -1.09 -25.69 6.06
CA GLU A 21 -2.50 -25.37 6.04
C GLU A 21 -2.60 -23.86 5.90
N GLN A 22 -3.07 -23.41 4.73
CA GLN A 22 -3.45 -22.03 4.51
C GLN A 22 -4.71 -21.81 5.33
N GLU A 23 -4.55 -21.39 6.58
CA GLU A 23 -5.64 -20.81 7.35
C GLU A 23 -6.31 -19.73 6.50
N ASP A 24 -7.62 -19.69 6.55
CA ASP A 24 -8.51 -18.74 5.88
C ASP A 24 -7.93 -17.32 5.92
N GLN A 25 -7.31 -16.91 4.81
CA GLN A 25 -6.66 -15.61 4.75
C GLN A 25 -7.74 -14.59 4.46
N SER A 26 -8.21 -13.90 5.50
CA SER A 26 -8.95 -12.67 5.29
C SER A 26 -8.02 -11.70 4.57
N GLY A 27 -8.18 -11.55 3.28
CA GLY A 27 -7.52 -10.56 2.46
C GLY A 27 -8.37 -9.31 2.35
N GLY A 28 -8.03 -8.42 1.44
CA GLY A 28 -8.86 -7.28 1.12
C GLY A 28 -8.09 -6.12 0.50
N VAL A 29 -8.83 -5.10 0.13
CA VAL A 29 -8.32 -3.87 -0.44
C VAL A 29 -8.42 -2.75 0.59
N LEU A 30 -7.29 -2.15 0.93
CA LEU A 30 -7.18 -0.97 1.78
C LEU A 30 -6.79 0.25 0.95
N ALA A 31 -7.62 1.28 0.96
CA ALA A 31 -7.25 2.60 0.44
C ALA A 31 -6.70 3.49 1.56
N VAL A 32 -5.54 4.09 1.35
CA VAL A 32 -4.90 5.03 2.27
C VAL A 32 -5.04 6.43 1.71
N TRP A 33 -5.87 7.25 2.37
CA TRP A 33 -6.20 8.60 1.92
C TRP A 33 -6.06 9.62 3.05
N GLY A 34 -5.97 10.89 2.73
CA GLY A 34 -5.92 11.96 3.74
C GLY A 34 -5.29 13.24 3.27
N SER A 35 -5.02 14.13 4.22
CA SER A 35 -4.51 15.47 3.93
C SER A 35 -3.12 15.44 3.28
N PRO A 36 -2.79 16.44 2.45
CA PRO A 36 -1.44 16.58 1.90
C PRO A 36 -0.39 16.61 3.00
N GLY A 37 0.68 15.81 2.84
CA GLY A 37 1.76 15.73 3.83
C GLY A 37 1.44 14.89 5.08
N SER A 38 0.31 14.17 5.12
CA SER A 38 -0.04 13.31 6.25
C SER A 38 0.70 11.97 6.29
N GLY A 39 1.60 11.72 5.36
CA GLY A 39 2.38 10.48 5.32
C GLY A 39 1.64 9.28 4.72
N LYS A 40 0.65 9.51 3.85
CA LYS A 40 -0.11 8.45 3.16
C LYS A 40 0.81 7.39 2.56
N THR A 41 1.70 7.82 1.67
CA THR A 41 2.67 6.93 1.02
C THR A 41 3.53 6.17 2.02
N THR A 42 4.04 6.86 3.05
CA THR A 42 4.83 6.21 4.11
C THR A 42 4.04 5.10 4.79
N VAL A 43 2.78 5.36 5.15
CA VAL A 43 1.92 4.39 5.82
C VAL A 43 1.55 3.24 4.89
N ALA A 44 1.15 3.53 3.65
CA ALA A 44 0.82 2.51 2.65
C ALA A 44 2.01 1.57 2.39
N VAL A 45 3.20 2.13 2.16
CA VAL A 45 4.45 1.36 1.97
C VAL A 45 4.77 0.49 3.19
N ARG A 46 4.61 1.04 4.41
CA ARG A 46 4.91 0.29 5.65
C ARG A 46 3.93 -0.83 5.92
N LEU A 47 2.64 -0.63 5.61
CA LEU A 47 1.64 -1.70 5.68
C LEU A 47 1.93 -2.80 4.66
N ALA A 48 2.19 -2.43 3.40
CA ALA A 48 2.54 -3.39 2.35
C ALA A 48 3.82 -4.17 2.71
N LYS A 49 4.87 -3.47 3.21
CA LYS A 49 6.09 -4.14 3.68
C LYS A 49 5.81 -5.09 4.85
N TYR A 50 5.02 -4.67 5.84
CA TYR A 50 4.67 -5.52 6.97
C TYR A 50 3.98 -6.82 6.52
N LEU A 51 3.02 -6.74 5.60
CA LEU A 51 2.35 -7.91 5.03
C LEU A 51 3.34 -8.82 4.29
N ALA A 52 4.21 -8.24 3.46
CA ALA A 52 5.24 -8.98 2.72
C ALA A 52 6.25 -9.67 3.66
N ASP A 53 6.68 -9.02 4.74
CA ASP A 53 7.56 -9.60 5.77
C ASP A 53 6.89 -10.78 6.50
N LYS A 54 5.54 -10.81 6.55
CA LYS A 54 4.73 -11.95 7.03
C LYS A 54 4.46 -13.00 5.94
N ARG A 55 5.13 -12.92 4.80
CA ARG A 55 4.97 -13.81 3.63
C ARG A 55 3.56 -13.79 3.04
N ARG A 56 2.88 -12.65 3.13
CA ARG A 56 1.57 -12.43 2.48
C ARG A 56 1.80 -11.75 1.13
N ASN A 57 1.22 -12.30 0.07
CA ASN A 57 1.28 -11.69 -1.26
C ASN A 57 0.49 -10.39 -1.25
N VAL A 58 1.16 -9.27 -1.46
CA VAL A 58 0.57 -7.94 -1.42
C VAL A 58 0.94 -7.14 -2.67
N ILE A 59 -0.03 -6.40 -3.18
CA ILE A 59 0.18 -5.40 -4.22
C ILE A 59 0.05 -4.01 -3.60
N LEU A 60 1.03 -3.14 -3.85
CA LEU A 60 1.00 -1.72 -3.52
C LEU A 60 0.73 -0.92 -4.78
N LEU A 61 -0.45 -0.31 -4.87
CA LEU A 61 -0.82 0.61 -5.94
C LEU A 61 -0.54 2.05 -5.49
N LEU A 62 0.18 2.82 -6.32
CA LEU A 62 0.56 4.22 -6.11
C LEU A 62 -0.19 5.09 -7.09
N CYS A 63 -1.23 5.79 -6.63
CA CYS A 63 -2.15 6.54 -7.49
C CYS A 63 -1.67 7.93 -7.88
N ASP A 64 -0.62 8.48 -7.23
CA ASP A 64 -0.16 9.86 -7.52
C ASP A 64 0.47 9.95 -8.92
N MET A 65 -0.28 10.54 -9.85
CA MET A 65 0.15 10.77 -11.23
C MET A 65 0.85 12.12 -11.42
N THR A 66 0.77 13.00 -10.44
CA THR A 66 1.40 14.33 -10.47
C THR A 66 2.84 14.25 -9.97
N ALA A 67 3.07 13.48 -8.92
CA ALA A 67 4.38 13.24 -8.35
C ALA A 67 4.62 11.73 -8.18
N PRO A 68 5.18 11.04 -9.19
CA PRO A 68 5.40 9.60 -9.14
C PRO A 68 6.16 9.16 -7.88
N MET A 69 5.53 8.30 -7.07
CA MET A 69 6.06 7.92 -5.76
C MET A 69 6.96 6.68 -5.79
N LEU A 70 6.93 5.89 -6.88
CA LEU A 70 7.78 4.69 -6.99
C LEU A 70 9.28 4.98 -6.75
N PRO A 71 9.87 6.08 -7.28
CA PRO A 71 11.26 6.43 -6.99
C PRO A 71 11.54 6.84 -5.53
N CYS A 72 10.50 7.18 -4.76
CA CYS A 72 10.63 7.57 -3.36
C CYS A 72 10.56 6.38 -2.40
N ILE A 73 10.16 5.21 -2.91
CA ILE A 73 9.96 4.01 -2.12
C ILE A 73 11.25 3.22 -1.98
N CYS A 74 11.94 2.99 -3.09
CA CYS A 74 13.20 2.26 -3.13
C CYS A 74 14.06 2.72 -4.32
N PRO A 75 15.39 2.51 -4.24
CA PRO A 75 16.26 2.75 -5.37
C PRO A 75 15.87 1.91 -6.58
N ALA A 76 15.96 2.48 -7.80
CA ALA A 76 15.67 1.76 -9.04
C ALA A 76 16.51 0.48 -9.20
N ALA A 77 17.73 0.47 -8.65
CA ALA A 77 18.59 -0.72 -8.66
C ALA A 77 18.02 -1.92 -7.87
N ASP A 78 17.10 -1.68 -6.94
CA ASP A 78 16.45 -2.73 -6.15
C ASP A 78 15.19 -3.30 -6.85
N LEU A 79 14.77 -2.73 -7.98
CA LEU A 79 13.66 -3.19 -8.79
C LEU A 79 14.13 -4.17 -9.88
N GLU A 80 13.32 -5.17 -10.19
CA GLU A 80 13.62 -6.14 -11.25
C GLU A 80 13.41 -5.57 -12.64
N CYS A 81 12.44 -4.67 -12.80
CA CYS A 81 12.11 -4.03 -14.06
C CYS A 81 11.50 -2.64 -13.82
N GLU A 82 11.46 -1.83 -14.88
CA GLU A 82 10.74 -0.56 -14.90
C GLU A 82 9.47 -0.73 -15.72
N ARG A 83 8.32 -0.60 -15.08
CA ARG A 83 6.98 -0.71 -15.67
C ARG A 83 6.09 0.39 -15.10
N SER A 84 5.13 0.85 -15.88
CA SER A 84 4.33 2.01 -15.52
C SER A 84 2.84 1.69 -15.39
N LEU A 85 2.22 2.25 -14.35
CA LEU A 85 0.77 2.33 -14.18
C LEU A 85 0.10 3.00 -15.39
N GLY A 86 0.73 4.03 -15.96
CA GLY A 86 0.21 4.73 -17.12
C GLY A 86 0.02 3.82 -18.32
N SER A 87 0.89 2.84 -18.55
CA SER A 87 0.74 1.84 -19.60
C SER A 87 -0.49 0.96 -19.42
N VAL A 88 -0.89 0.69 -18.18
CA VAL A 88 -2.10 -0.08 -17.86
C VAL A 88 -3.34 0.74 -18.12
N LEU A 89 -3.39 1.97 -17.59
CA LEU A 89 -4.55 2.86 -17.71
C LEU A 89 -4.77 3.42 -19.13
N ALA A 90 -3.72 3.44 -19.97
CA ALA A 90 -3.82 3.84 -21.38
C ALA A 90 -4.50 2.79 -22.28
N ALA A 91 -4.68 1.57 -21.80
CA ALA A 91 -5.34 0.52 -22.56
C ALA A 91 -6.85 0.76 -22.66
N ALA A 92 -7.47 0.35 -23.75
CA ALA A 92 -8.93 0.46 -23.91
C ALA A 92 -9.69 -0.36 -22.87
N HIS A 93 -9.12 -1.50 -22.43
CA HIS A 93 -9.61 -2.36 -21.36
C HIS A 93 -8.45 -2.84 -20.51
N VAL A 94 -8.62 -2.83 -19.20
CA VAL A 94 -7.64 -3.35 -18.26
C VAL A 94 -7.92 -4.83 -18.03
N SER A 95 -6.91 -5.66 -18.20
CA SER A 95 -7.00 -7.11 -17.98
C SER A 95 -5.92 -7.58 -17.01
N GLU A 96 -6.16 -8.71 -16.33
CA GLU A 96 -5.19 -9.29 -15.40
C GLU A 96 -3.80 -9.50 -16.05
N ASN A 97 -3.75 -9.98 -17.27
CA ASN A 97 -2.48 -10.21 -17.97
C ASN A 97 -1.74 -8.89 -18.21
N LEU A 98 -2.47 -7.82 -18.56
CA LEU A 98 -1.88 -6.50 -18.71
C LEU A 98 -1.35 -5.98 -17.39
N VAL A 99 -2.10 -6.12 -16.30
CA VAL A 99 -1.69 -5.73 -14.95
C VAL A 99 -0.47 -6.53 -14.52
N LYS A 100 -0.50 -7.87 -14.60
CA LYS A 100 0.61 -8.77 -14.23
C LYS A 100 1.91 -8.41 -14.97
N ASN A 101 1.81 -8.06 -16.25
CA ASN A 101 2.97 -7.67 -17.07
C ASN A 101 3.53 -6.28 -16.70
N ASN A 102 2.77 -5.46 -15.96
CA ASN A 102 3.20 -4.12 -15.54
C ASN A 102 3.49 -4.03 -14.02
N LEU A 103 3.30 -5.11 -13.26
CA LEU A 103 3.73 -5.15 -11.87
C LEU A 103 5.26 -5.10 -11.76
N VAL A 104 5.73 -4.32 -10.81
CA VAL A 104 7.15 -4.16 -10.48
C VAL A 104 7.47 -4.95 -9.22
N THR A 105 8.47 -5.83 -9.28
CA THR A 105 8.92 -6.67 -8.17
C THR A 105 10.18 -6.09 -7.54
N HIS A 106 10.27 -6.17 -6.23
CA HIS A 106 11.47 -5.81 -5.49
C HIS A 106 12.38 -7.04 -5.33
N LYS A 107 13.67 -6.93 -5.68
CA LYS A 107 14.63 -8.05 -5.73
C LYS A 107 14.76 -8.84 -4.43
N ARG A 108 14.51 -8.23 -3.29
CA ARG A 108 14.66 -8.85 -1.96
C ARG A 108 13.34 -9.10 -1.21
N LEU A 109 12.22 -8.54 -1.68
CA LEU A 109 10.90 -8.66 -1.05
C LEU A 109 9.95 -9.40 -2.00
N GLY A 110 10.12 -10.71 -2.14
CA GLY A 110 9.43 -11.52 -3.13
C GLY A 110 7.90 -11.61 -2.95
N TYR A 111 7.36 -11.15 -1.80
CA TYR A 111 5.92 -11.11 -1.53
C TYR A 111 5.31 -9.72 -1.78
N LEU A 112 6.14 -8.72 -2.17
CA LEU A 112 5.70 -7.37 -2.51
C LEU A 112 5.82 -7.11 -4.00
N THR A 113 4.71 -6.76 -4.63
CA THR A 113 4.69 -6.18 -5.97
C THR A 113 4.10 -4.78 -5.93
N MET A 114 4.51 -3.95 -6.86
CA MET A 114 4.13 -2.53 -6.87
C MET A 114 3.66 -2.13 -8.26
N LEU A 115 2.76 -1.18 -8.31
CA LEU A 115 2.31 -0.54 -9.55
C LEU A 115 2.22 0.96 -9.32
N GLY A 116 2.90 1.75 -10.14
CA GLY A 116 2.94 3.20 -10.04
C GLY A 116 3.54 3.82 -11.28
N MET A 117 3.52 5.14 -11.35
CA MET A 117 4.16 5.89 -12.43
C MET A 117 5.69 5.89 -12.28
N LEU A 118 6.40 5.91 -13.39
CA LEU A 118 7.86 6.01 -13.42
C LEU A 118 8.32 7.47 -13.25
N LYS A 119 9.57 7.63 -12.87
CA LYS A 119 10.22 8.95 -12.76
C LYS A 119 10.16 9.71 -14.08
N GLY A 120 9.64 10.93 -14.04
CA GLY A 120 9.53 11.80 -15.21
C GLY A 120 8.23 11.65 -16.00
N GLU A 121 7.39 10.68 -15.66
CA GLU A 121 6.03 10.58 -16.18
C GLU A 121 5.07 11.49 -15.39
N ASN A 122 3.95 11.82 -16.00
CA ASN A 122 2.85 12.57 -15.42
C ASN A 122 1.54 12.21 -16.13
N GLU A 123 0.42 12.82 -15.70
CA GLU A 123 -0.90 12.57 -16.25
C GLU A 123 -1.04 12.83 -17.77
N TYR A 124 -0.13 13.59 -18.36
CA TYR A 124 -0.11 13.87 -19.83
C TYR A 124 0.81 12.94 -20.62
N THR A 125 1.58 12.08 -19.95
CA THR A 125 2.48 11.11 -20.61
C THR A 125 1.69 10.05 -21.38
N TYR A 126 0.47 9.76 -20.91
CA TYR A 126 -0.42 8.74 -21.45
C TYR A 126 -1.77 9.33 -21.84
N PRO A 127 -2.55 8.63 -22.70
CA PRO A 127 -3.93 9.01 -22.95
C PRO A 127 -4.76 9.07 -21.64
N PRO A 128 -5.76 9.96 -21.57
CA PRO A 128 -6.64 10.02 -20.42
C PRO A 128 -7.42 8.71 -20.26
N TYR A 129 -7.61 8.28 -19.03
CA TYR A 129 -8.42 7.13 -18.64
C TYR A 129 -9.72 7.59 -17.96
N ASN A 130 -10.64 6.69 -17.77
CA ASN A 130 -11.94 6.96 -17.16
C ASN A 130 -12.20 6.03 -15.95
N GLU A 131 -13.36 6.19 -15.35
CA GLU A 131 -13.78 5.45 -14.16
C GLU A 131 -13.89 3.93 -14.43
N VAL A 132 -14.25 3.51 -15.64
CA VAL A 132 -14.36 2.08 -15.98
C VAL A 132 -12.99 1.42 -15.92
N GLN A 133 -11.98 2.01 -16.54
CA GLN A 133 -10.60 1.49 -16.52
C GLN A 133 -10.02 1.47 -15.09
N ALA A 134 -10.36 2.47 -14.26
CA ALA A 134 -9.95 2.49 -12.86
C ALA A 134 -10.60 1.35 -12.06
N ARG A 135 -11.89 1.04 -12.28
CA ARG A 135 -12.58 -0.10 -11.66
C ARG A 135 -12.00 -1.43 -12.13
N GLU A 136 -11.87 -1.61 -13.46
CA GLU A 136 -11.24 -2.82 -14.04
C GLU A 136 -9.85 -3.07 -13.42
N LEU A 137 -9.06 -2.02 -13.18
CA LEU A 137 -7.75 -2.15 -12.53
C LEU A 137 -7.89 -2.69 -11.11
N ILE A 138 -8.76 -2.12 -10.29
CA ILE A 138 -8.92 -2.55 -8.89
C ILE A 138 -9.46 -3.98 -8.83
N ASP A 139 -10.40 -4.34 -9.69
CA ASP A 139 -10.91 -5.71 -9.79
C ASP A 139 -9.79 -6.70 -10.17
N CYS A 140 -8.98 -6.36 -11.19
CA CYS A 140 -7.81 -7.18 -11.54
C CYS A 140 -6.82 -7.33 -10.38
N LEU A 141 -6.57 -6.27 -9.59
CA LEU A 141 -5.66 -6.36 -8.43
C LEU A 141 -6.20 -7.30 -7.36
N ARG A 142 -7.51 -7.31 -7.10
CA ARG A 142 -8.17 -8.25 -6.18
C ARG A 142 -7.98 -9.71 -6.59
N GLU A 143 -8.08 -9.99 -7.90
CA GLU A 143 -7.90 -11.35 -8.43
C GLU A 143 -6.43 -11.80 -8.41
N ILE A 144 -5.48 -10.85 -8.51
CA ILE A 144 -4.05 -11.18 -8.57
C ILE A 144 -3.46 -11.44 -7.18
N ALA A 145 -3.88 -10.71 -6.14
CA ALA A 145 -3.32 -10.85 -4.81
C ALA A 145 -4.39 -10.72 -3.71
N PRO A 146 -4.28 -11.52 -2.62
CA PRO A 146 -5.21 -11.45 -1.51
C PRO A 146 -5.16 -10.12 -0.74
N TYR A 147 -4.04 -9.40 -0.79
CA TYR A 147 -3.87 -8.13 -0.10
C TYR A 147 -3.53 -7.04 -1.11
N VAL A 148 -4.31 -5.97 -1.12
CA VAL A 148 -4.05 -4.78 -1.95
C VAL A 148 -4.03 -3.55 -1.05
N VAL A 149 -2.94 -2.79 -1.10
CA VAL A 149 -2.80 -1.50 -0.42
C VAL A 149 -2.70 -0.42 -1.47
N ILE A 150 -3.59 0.58 -1.41
CA ILE A 150 -3.68 1.66 -2.39
C ILE A 150 -3.26 2.98 -1.73
N ASP A 151 -2.18 3.58 -2.19
CA ASP A 151 -1.75 4.93 -1.81
C ASP A 151 -2.46 5.95 -2.68
N CYS A 152 -3.52 6.56 -2.14
CA CYS A 152 -4.35 7.51 -2.86
C CYS A 152 -3.77 8.91 -2.86
N GLY A 153 -4.00 9.67 -3.92
CA GLY A 153 -3.81 11.10 -3.97
C GLY A 153 -4.68 11.84 -2.95
N SER A 154 -4.36 13.10 -2.71
CA SER A 154 -5.18 13.94 -1.80
C SER A 154 -6.33 14.64 -2.53
N TYR A 155 -6.29 14.75 -3.85
CA TYR A 155 -7.21 15.55 -4.65
C TYR A 155 -8.31 14.71 -5.30
N ILE A 156 -9.29 14.27 -4.51
CA ILE A 156 -10.35 13.33 -4.93
C ILE A 156 -11.16 13.84 -6.13
N ALA A 157 -11.43 15.15 -6.19
CA ALA A 157 -12.35 15.72 -7.20
C ALA A 157 -11.87 15.51 -8.65
N ASN A 158 -10.55 15.43 -8.88
CA ASN A 158 -9.96 15.29 -10.22
C ASN A 158 -9.00 14.09 -10.32
N ASP A 159 -8.88 13.29 -9.29
CA ASP A 159 -8.10 12.06 -9.28
C ASP A 159 -9.07 10.87 -9.35
N ILE A 160 -9.39 10.46 -10.58
CA ILE A 160 -10.35 9.38 -10.86
C ILE A 160 -9.93 8.08 -10.16
N LEU A 161 -8.64 7.72 -10.23
CA LEU A 161 -8.15 6.46 -9.67
C LEU A 161 -8.29 6.44 -8.15
N SER A 162 -7.89 7.52 -7.46
CA SER A 162 -8.06 7.63 -6.01
C SER A 162 -9.53 7.67 -5.61
N ALA A 163 -10.38 8.35 -6.38
CA ALA A 163 -11.82 8.38 -6.10
C ALA A 163 -12.44 6.98 -6.20
N VAL A 164 -12.13 6.23 -7.26
CA VAL A 164 -12.58 4.86 -7.45
C VAL A 164 -12.02 3.95 -6.34
N ALA A 165 -10.74 4.09 -5.99
CA ALA A 165 -10.13 3.33 -4.91
C ALA A 165 -10.87 3.52 -3.57
N LEU A 166 -11.27 4.75 -3.23
CA LEU A 166 -12.04 5.01 -2.02
C LEU A 166 -13.44 4.39 -2.06
N MET A 167 -14.07 4.30 -3.23
CA MET A 167 -15.38 3.67 -3.39
C MET A 167 -15.30 2.14 -3.30
N GLU A 168 -14.33 1.55 -3.97
CA GLU A 168 -14.22 0.09 -4.14
C GLU A 168 -13.45 -0.62 -3.03
N ALA A 169 -12.61 0.08 -2.24
CA ALA A 169 -11.87 -0.55 -1.15
C ALA A 169 -12.79 -1.10 -0.07
N ASP A 170 -12.38 -2.22 0.55
CA ASP A 170 -13.10 -2.83 1.68
C ASP A 170 -12.94 -2.03 2.96
N SER A 171 -11.80 -1.33 3.08
CA SER A 171 -11.50 -0.42 4.19
C SER A 171 -10.75 0.81 3.70
N VAL A 172 -10.95 1.93 4.39
CA VAL A 172 -10.25 3.19 4.10
C VAL A 172 -9.53 3.68 5.35
N LEU A 173 -8.22 3.89 5.26
CA LEU A 173 -7.43 4.51 6.31
C LEU A 173 -7.32 6.02 6.02
N ARG A 174 -8.04 6.83 6.77
CA ARG A 174 -8.07 8.29 6.60
C ARG A 174 -7.06 8.96 7.52
N LEU A 175 -5.97 9.50 6.95
CA LEU A 175 -4.88 10.12 7.68
C LEU A 175 -5.02 11.65 7.74
N ALA A 176 -4.70 12.21 8.89
CA ALA A 176 -4.53 13.64 9.05
C ALA A 176 -3.44 13.96 10.08
N ASN A 177 -2.69 15.02 9.82
CA ASN A 177 -1.78 15.61 10.81
C ASN A 177 -2.56 16.46 11.83
N ALA A 178 -1.97 16.65 13.00
CA ALA A 178 -2.49 17.57 14.02
C ALA A 178 -2.06 19.01 13.70
N ASP A 179 -2.45 19.54 12.52
CA ASP A 179 -2.14 20.90 12.09
C ASP A 179 -3.32 21.57 11.39
N LEU A 180 -3.27 22.91 11.31
CA LEU A 180 -4.32 23.72 10.71
C LEU A 180 -4.53 23.42 9.22
N LYS A 181 -3.49 23.03 8.50
CA LYS A 181 -3.58 22.67 7.08
C LYS A 181 -4.43 21.41 6.89
N SER A 182 -4.23 20.40 7.71
CA SER A 182 -5.02 19.17 7.68
C SER A 182 -6.47 19.40 8.09
N ILE A 183 -6.70 20.26 9.10
CA ILE A 183 -8.04 20.65 9.52
C ILE A 183 -8.77 21.37 8.37
N SER A 184 -8.14 22.36 7.77
CA SER A 184 -8.68 23.11 6.63
C SER A 184 -9.00 22.19 5.45
N TYR A 185 -8.06 21.29 5.11
CA TYR A 185 -8.25 20.31 4.05
C TYR A 185 -9.46 19.40 4.32
N LEU A 186 -9.55 18.79 5.51
CA LEU A 186 -10.65 17.90 5.85
C LEU A 186 -11.99 18.65 5.86
N SER A 187 -12.03 19.88 6.39
CA SER A 187 -13.22 20.70 6.38
C SER A 187 -13.73 20.96 4.95
N SER A 188 -12.84 21.07 3.99
CA SER A 188 -13.16 21.29 2.57
C SER A 188 -13.52 20.00 1.83
N GLN A 189 -12.88 18.87 2.15
CA GLN A 189 -13.06 17.63 1.41
C GLN A 189 -14.19 16.74 1.98
N LEU A 190 -14.40 16.72 3.30
CA LEU A 190 -15.43 15.87 3.90
C LEU A 190 -16.85 16.13 3.38
N PRO A 191 -17.25 17.35 3.05
CA PRO A 191 -18.55 17.58 2.41
C PRO A 191 -18.74 16.84 1.08
N LEU A 192 -17.67 16.60 0.32
CA LEU A 192 -17.69 15.85 -0.93
C LEU A 192 -17.97 14.37 -0.72
N LEU A 193 -17.63 13.86 0.47
CA LEU A 193 -17.77 12.43 0.84
C LEU A 193 -19.09 12.12 1.56
N ARG A 194 -20.09 13.00 1.48
CA ARG A 194 -21.40 12.78 2.12
C ARG A 194 -22.32 11.85 1.33
N ASP A 195 -22.05 11.66 0.06
CA ASP A 195 -22.80 10.74 -0.78
C ASP A 195 -22.60 9.29 -0.29
N ALA A 196 -23.66 8.49 -0.29
CA ALA A 196 -23.65 7.10 0.14
C ALA A 196 -22.64 6.22 -0.58
N LYS A 197 -22.26 6.58 -1.81
CA LYS A 197 -21.24 5.86 -2.59
C LYS A 197 -19.87 5.79 -1.91
N TRP A 198 -19.58 6.68 -0.96
CA TRP A 198 -18.29 6.72 -0.27
C TRP A 198 -18.22 5.80 0.95
N ASP A 199 -19.34 5.28 1.41
CA ASP A 199 -19.42 4.40 2.58
C ASP A 199 -18.48 4.82 3.72
N THR A 200 -18.90 5.83 4.49
CA THR A 200 -18.05 6.42 5.53
C THR A 200 -17.82 5.49 6.72
N ASP A 201 -18.60 4.41 6.86
CA ASP A 201 -18.51 3.46 7.98
C ASP A 201 -17.26 2.57 7.88
N LYS A 202 -16.77 2.34 6.65
CA LYS A 202 -15.52 1.60 6.42
C LYS A 202 -14.24 2.43 6.66
N GLN A 203 -14.37 3.70 7.11
CA GLN A 203 -13.24 4.61 7.25
C GLN A 203 -12.67 4.63 8.66
N TYR A 204 -11.43 4.20 8.82
CA TYR A 204 -10.64 4.31 10.04
C TYR A 204 -9.95 5.68 10.10
N LYS A 205 -10.34 6.52 11.05
CA LYS A 205 -9.71 7.83 11.27
C LYS A 205 -8.38 7.65 11.97
N THR A 206 -7.31 8.18 11.40
CA THR A 206 -5.95 8.01 11.90
C THR A 206 -5.25 9.34 12.06
N ALA A 207 -4.79 9.60 13.27
CA ALA A 207 -3.87 10.68 13.54
C ALA A 207 -2.48 10.30 13.09
N SER A 208 -1.86 11.09 12.22
CA SER A 208 -0.57 10.78 11.64
C SER A 208 0.49 11.82 11.98
N ASN A 209 1.76 11.39 11.98
CA ASN A 209 2.93 12.24 12.23
C ASN A 209 2.82 13.02 13.56
N VAL A 210 2.29 12.38 14.59
CA VAL A 210 2.04 13.00 15.89
C VAL A 210 3.34 13.21 16.64
N LYS A 211 3.67 14.47 16.92
CA LYS A 211 4.86 14.87 17.71
C LYS A 211 4.49 14.93 19.20
N SER A 212 5.46 14.62 20.07
CA SER A 212 5.26 14.58 21.52
C SER A 212 4.77 15.90 22.15
N GLN A 213 4.95 17.02 21.45
CA GLN A 213 4.51 18.36 21.90
C GLN A 213 3.12 18.76 21.39
N GLN A 214 2.50 17.94 20.53
CA GLN A 214 1.16 18.22 20.02
C GLN A 214 0.12 17.70 21.00
N ALA A 215 -0.57 18.62 21.68
CA ALA A 215 -1.65 18.28 22.59
C ALA A 215 -2.80 17.61 21.82
N GLY A 216 -3.35 16.52 22.38
CA GLY A 216 -4.42 15.72 21.78
C GLY A 216 -5.71 16.49 21.48
N ASP A 217 -5.91 17.68 22.08
CA ASP A 217 -7.15 18.45 21.99
C ASP A 217 -7.47 18.94 20.57
N HIS A 218 -6.48 19.41 19.81
CA HIS A 218 -6.68 19.83 18.42
C HIS A 218 -7.00 18.68 17.46
N MET A 219 -6.49 17.50 17.76
CA MET A 219 -6.76 16.27 16.99
C MET A 219 -8.20 15.82 17.18
N SER A 220 -8.68 15.81 18.41
CA SER A 220 -10.04 15.43 18.76
C SER A 220 -11.08 16.39 18.14
N GLN A 221 -10.76 17.67 18.03
CA GLN A 221 -11.60 18.65 17.35
C GLN A 221 -11.69 18.44 15.83
N ALA A 222 -10.55 18.05 15.21
CA ALA A 222 -10.49 17.91 13.74
C ALA A 222 -10.99 16.57 13.24
N LEU A 223 -10.68 15.49 13.94
CA LEU A 223 -10.98 14.13 13.50
C LEU A 223 -12.09 13.47 14.30
N GLY A 224 -12.45 14.00 15.48
CA GLY A 224 -13.26 13.29 16.47
C GLY A 224 -12.48 12.11 17.06
N THR A 225 -13.19 11.03 17.40
CA THR A 225 -12.53 9.80 17.88
C THR A 225 -11.66 9.19 16.77
N VAL A 226 -10.36 8.99 17.06
CA VAL A 226 -9.42 8.32 16.15
C VAL A 226 -9.27 6.85 16.53
N ALA A 227 -9.17 5.98 15.52
CA ALA A 227 -8.92 4.56 15.69
C ALA A 227 -7.43 4.29 15.95
N PHE A 228 -6.56 5.03 15.27
CA PHE A 228 -5.11 4.83 15.32
C PHE A 228 -4.35 6.15 15.47
N THR A 229 -3.17 6.05 16.10
CA THR A 229 -2.26 7.19 16.28
C THR A 229 -0.85 6.80 15.87
N LEU A 230 -0.38 7.35 14.75
CA LEU A 230 0.94 7.12 14.23
C LEU A 230 1.89 8.24 14.68
N PRO A 231 2.88 7.94 15.54
CA PRO A 231 3.83 8.95 15.99
C PRO A 231 4.78 9.36 14.87
N HIS A 232 5.31 10.56 14.98
CA HIS A 232 6.45 10.99 14.18
C HIS A 232 7.67 10.10 14.45
N SER A 233 8.43 9.79 13.40
CA SER A 233 9.71 9.09 13.47
C SER A 233 10.73 9.73 12.56
N ALA A 234 11.86 10.13 13.14
CA ALA A 234 12.98 10.71 12.39
C ALA A 234 13.63 9.67 11.46
N GLU A 235 13.60 8.39 11.84
CA GLU A 235 14.08 7.30 10.97
C GLU A 235 13.26 7.22 9.69
N LEU A 236 11.92 7.29 9.79
CA LEU A 236 11.04 7.29 8.62
C LEU A 236 11.21 8.52 7.75
N GLU A 237 11.35 9.69 8.35
CA GLU A 237 11.61 10.93 7.63
C GLU A 237 12.94 10.84 6.87
N GLY A 238 14.00 10.33 7.50
CA GLY A 238 15.29 10.10 6.86
C GLY A 238 15.21 9.09 5.71
N GLN A 239 14.46 8.00 5.87
CA GLN A 239 14.26 7.01 4.80
C GLN A 239 13.45 7.57 3.62
N TYR A 240 12.44 8.39 3.88
CA TYR A 240 11.68 9.07 2.84
C TYR A 240 12.59 10.02 2.03
N LEU A 241 13.38 10.86 2.72
CA LEU A 241 14.32 11.78 2.08
C LEU A 241 15.42 11.05 1.28
N ALA A 242 15.80 9.85 1.71
CA ALA A 242 16.77 9.01 1.01
C ALA A 242 16.16 8.18 -0.14
N GLY A 243 14.84 8.24 -0.38
CA GLY A 243 14.18 7.39 -1.37
C GLY A 243 14.26 5.89 -1.04
N ASN A 244 14.14 5.52 0.23
CA ASN A 244 14.35 4.15 0.70
C ASN A 244 13.32 3.75 1.78
N LEU A 245 12.04 3.97 1.52
CA LEU A 245 10.97 3.66 2.46
C LEU A 245 10.79 2.15 2.72
N LEU A 246 11.32 1.29 1.90
CA LEU A 246 11.29 -0.17 2.10
C LEU A 246 12.42 -0.69 3.00
N ALA A 247 13.36 0.13 3.41
CA ALA A 247 14.40 -0.27 4.36
C ALA A 247 13.81 -0.65 5.73
N ASP A 248 14.50 -1.50 6.49
CA ASP A 248 14.06 -1.90 7.81
C ASP A 248 14.12 -0.73 8.80
N LEU A 249 13.18 -0.73 9.73
CA LEU A 249 13.17 0.21 10.85
C LEU A 249 13.87 -0.41 12.05
N SER A 250 14.98 0.17 12.46
CA SER A 250 15.84 -0.34 13.53
C SER A 250 15.94 0.57 14.75
N MET A 251 15.63 1.85 14.59
CA MET A 251 15.81 2.83 15.67
C MET A 251 14.70 2.76 16.72
N LYS A 252 15.02 3.29 17.91
CA LYS A 252 14.07 3.28 19.04
C LYS A 252 12.85 4.16 18.80
N ASP A 253 13.02 5.28 18.09
CA ASP A 253 11.96 6.24 17.78
C ASP A 253 10.86 5.64 16.89
N SER A 254 11.20 4.70 16.00
CA SER A 254 10.22 4.02 15.13
C SER A 254 9.50 2.85 15.80
N ARG A 255 9.87 2.45 17.03
CA ARG A 255 9.29 1.28 17.69
C ARG A 255 7.78 1.37 17.88
N VAL A 256 7.29 2.53 18.30
CA VAL A 256 5.84 2.76 18.54
C VAL A 256 5.11 2.78 17.21
N PHE A 257 5.68 3.43 16.19
CA PHE A 257 5.13 3.42 14.83
C PHE A 257 4.97 2.00 14.30
N ARG A 258 6.01 1.14 14.43
CA ARG A 258 5.94 -0.27 13.97
C ARG A 258 4.80 -1.04 14.64
N LYS A 259 4.60 -0.85 15.95
CA LYS A 259 3.50 -1.50 16.69
C LYS A 259 2.13 -1.04 16.21
N GLU A 260 2.01 0.24 15.87
CA GLU A 260 0.75 0.77 15.37
C GLU A 260 0.45 0.28 13.95
N ILE A 261 1.46 0.14 13.07
CA ILE A 261 1.32 -0.51 11.75
C ILE A 261 0.84 -1.96 11.91
N GLU A 262 1.42 -2.72 12.85
CA GLU A 262 0.97 -4.08 13.15
C GLU A 262 -0.49 -4.11 13.63
N LYS A 263 -0.89 -3.18 14.50
CA LYS A 263 -2.27 -3.04 14.97
C LYS A 263 -3.23 -2.72 13.82
N ILE A 264 -2.87 -1.77 12.94
CA ILE A 264 -3.66 -1.44 11.75
C ILE A 264 -3.83 -2.66 10.86
N ALA A 265 -2.75 -3.39 10.56
CA ALA A 265 -2.81 -4.58 9.72
C ALA A 265 -3.75 -5.64 10.30
N ARG A 266 -3.71 -5.85 11.61
CA ARG A 266 -4.61 -6.79 12.31
C ARG A 266 -6.08 -6.37 12.25
N GLU A 267 -6.37 -5.11 12.52
CA GLU A 267 -7.74 -4.59 12.54
C GLU A 267 -8.37 -4.53 11.13
N VAL A 268 -7.55 -4.20 10.12
CA VAL A 268 -8.03 -4.00 8.74
C VAL A 268 -8.10 -5.31 7.96
N PHE A 269 -7.10 -6.17 8.12
CA PHE A 269 -6.97 -7.39 7.32
C PHE A 269 -7.18 -8.67 8.11
N GLY A 270 -7.35 -8.62 9.42
CA GLY A 270 -7.55 -9.78 10.29
C GLY A 270 -6.28 -10.64 10.48
N CYS A 271 -5.07 -10.09 10.28
CA CYS A 271 -3.82 -10.86 10.27
C CYS A 271 -2.82 -10.43 11.39
#